data_4182580ae78f4f09c477d4eed3c67783
#
_entry.id   4182580ae78f4f09c477d4eed3c67783
#
_cell.length_a   1.000
_cell.length_b   1.000
_cell.length_c   1.000
_cell.angle_alpha   90.00
_cell.angle_beta   90.00
_cell.angle_gamma   90.00
#
_symmetry.space_group_name_H-M   'P 1'
#
loop_
_entity.id
_entity.type
_entity.pdbx_description
1 polymer ?
#
loop_
_entity_poly.entity_id
_entity_poly.type
_entity_poly.pdbx_seq_one_letter_code
_entity_poly.pdbx_strand_id
1 'polypeptide(L)'
;MSEETPASSADAPVPPKKRGVPEGLWLKCPGCGSSVYKKEVEQRLNVCPKCDHHFYVSAKDRIAQVLDEGTFEPMGESLRPVDPLEFSDRRKYADRLVGEQKRTGLTDAAMTGVGMIRARRVAFAVTDSAFIMGSMGSVVGERLTRLIERATDDGLPLIIISASGGGARMHEGILSLMQMAKVSAALARYDESGGLFISVLTNPTMGGVAASFASLGDLVFAEPKALIGFAGPRTIKATIGIELPEGFQTSEFLLEHGYVDRIVTRKNLKSEIARAIDYCGK
;
A
#
# COMPACT_ATOMS: atom_id res chain seq x y z
N MET A 1 36.99 73.03 -28.73
CA MET A 1 36.03 72.28 -27.89
C MET A 1 35.87 70.89 -28.57
N SER A 2 36.65 69.95 -28.05
CA SER A 2 36.73 68.58 -28.61
C SER A 2 36.10 67.68 -27.52
N GLU A 3 34.96 67.04 -27.85
CA GLU A 3 34.29 66.10 -26.98
C GLU A 3 34.97 64.75 -27.09
N GLU A 4 35.50 64.26 -25.98
CA GLU A 4 36.00 62.89 -25.82
C GLU A 4 34.83 61.93 -25.47
N THR A 5 34.66 60.91 -26.29
CA THR A 5 33.72 59.82 -26.06
C THR A 5 34.38 58.80 -25.13
N PRO A 6 33.73 58.34 -24.03
CA PRO A 6 34.32 57.31 -23.18
C PRO A 6 34.21 55.89 -23.79
N ALA A 7 35.30 55.15 -23.69
CA ALA A 7 35.49 53.80 -24.17
C ALA A 7 34.54 52.79 -23.49
N SER A 8 33.99 51.88 -24.28
CA SER A 8 33.18 50.73 -23.92
C SER A 8 33.94 49.81 -22.94
N SER A 9 33.35 49.53 -21.79
CA SER A 9 33.85 48.56 -20.80
C SER A 9 33.71 47.12 -21.34
N ALA A 10 34.82 46.43 -21.36
CA ALA A 10 34.94 45.03 -21.80
C ALA A 10 34.04 44.08 -20.99
N ASP A 11 33.39 43.19 -21.72
CA ASP A 11 32.61 42.05 -21.21
C ASP A 11 33.44 41.17 -20.25
N ALA A 12 33.03 41.14 -18.99
CA ALA A 12 33.56 40.18 -18.05
C ALA A 12 32.95 38.76 -18.33
N PRO A 13 33.74 37.70 -18.32
CA PRO A 13 33.22 36.36 -18.60
C PRO A 13 32.19 35.93 -17.56
N VAL A 14 30.97 35.61 -18.00
CA VAL A 14 29.88 35.07 -17.15
C VAL A 14 30.35 33.71 -16.58
N PRO A 15 30.36 33.54 -15.24
CA PRO A 15 30.79 32.27 -14.67
C PRO A 15 29.85 31.15 -15.10
N PRO A 16 30.39 29.93 -15.39
CA PRO A 16 29.57 28.82 -15.85
C PRO A 16 28.54 28.47 -14.79
N LYS A 17 27.24 28.43 -15.17
CA LYS A 17 26.14 27.94 -14.33
C LYS A 17 26.51 26.56 -13.79
N LYS A 18 26.71 26.45 -12.48
CA LYS A 18 26.85 25.14 -11.81
C LYS A 18 25.66 24.29 -12.23
N ARG A 19 25.92 23.18 -12.91
CA ARG A 19 24.91 22.18 -13.22
C ARG A 19 24.37 21.68 -11.89
N GLY A 20 23.18 22.14 -11.48
CA GLY A 20 22.49 21.65 -10.30
C GLY A 20 22.27 20.15 -10.44
N VAL A 21 22.41 19.40 -9.35
CA VAL A 21 22.04 17.99 -9.32
C VAL A 21 20.57 17.89 -9.75
N PRO A 22 20.21 17.05 -10.74
CA PRO A 22 18.84 16.89 -11.17
C PRO A 22 17.92 16.62 -9.98
N GLU A 23 16.79 17.33 -9.89
CA GLU A 23 15.81 17.14 -8.82
C GLU A 23 15.30 15.70 -8.85
N GLY A 24 15.11 15.08 -7.67
CA GLY A 24 14.51 13.74 -7.53
C GLY A 24 15.49 12.56 -7.51
N LEU A 25 16.82 12.80 -7.61
CA LEU A 25 17.81 11.72 -7.50
C LEU A 25 18.03 11.23 -6.06
N TRP A 26 17.73 12.05 -5.08
CA TRP A 26 17.94 11.77 -3.66
C TRP A 26 16.64 11.77 -2.88
N LEU A 27 16.50 10.81 -1.99
CA LEU A 27 15.39 10.68 -1.04
C LEU A 27 15.91 10.88 0.38
N LYS A 28 15.17 11.66 1.18
CA LYS A 28 15.42 11.73 2.63
C LYS A 28 14.69 10.58 3.30
N CYS A 29 15.42 9.70 3.96
CA CYS A 29 14.82 8.57 4.67
C CYS A 29 14.13 9.05 5.94
N PRO A 30 12.82 8.80 6.14
CA PRO A 30 12.12 9.18 7.37
C PRO A 30 12.58 8.36 8.59
N GLY A 31 13.15 7.17 8.40
CA GLY A 31 13.62 6.32 9.50
C GLY A 31 14.94 6.77 10.11
N CYS A 32 15.91 7.22 9.30
CA CYS A 32 17.23 7.62 9.79
C CYS A 32 17.65 9.06 9.44
N GLY A 33 16.78 9.83 8.76
CA GLY A 33 17.05 11.20 8.36
C GLY A 33 18.11 11.37 7.25
N SER A 34 18.79 10.28 6.83
CA SER A 34 19.85 10.33 5.83
C SER A 34 19.32 10.56 4.43
N SER A 35 20.08 11.29 3.59
CA SER A 35 19.85 11.29 2.14
C SER A 35 20.39 10.00 1.55
N VAL A 36 19.57 9.33 0.73
CA VAL A 36 19.88 8.07 0.05
C VAL A 36 19.59 8.20 -1.44
N TYR A 37 20.36 7.50 -2.28
CA TYR A 37 20.19 7.58 -3.73
C TYR A 37 18.96 6.79 -4.17
N LYS A 38 18.05 7.43 -4.91
CA LYS A 38 16.75 6.86 -5.28
C LYS A 38 16.89 5.52 -6.02
N LYS A 39 17.79 5.43 -7.01
CA LYS A 39 18.01 4.16 -7.74
C LYS A 39 18.48 3.01 -6.85
N GLU A 40 19.32 3.29 -5.85
CA GLU A 40 19.76 2.26 -4.91
C GLU A 40 18.60 1.76 -4.05
N VAL A 41 17.71 2.68 -3.61
CA VAL A 41 16.49 2.32 -2.89
C VAL A 41 15.58 1.45 -3.76
N GLU A 42 15.37 1.82 -5.03
CA GLU A 42 14.57 1.05 -5.99
C GLU A 42 15.14 -0.36 -6.23
N GLN A 43 16.46 -0.48 -6.43
CA GLN A 43 17.16 -1.78 -6.57
C GLN A 43 17.03 -2.66 -5.34
N ARG A 44 16.86 -2.07 -4.16
CA ARG A 44 16.61 -2.76 -2.89
C ARG A 44 15.12 -2.91 -2.58
N LEU A 45 14.26 -2.96 -3.57
CA LEU A 45 12.81 -3.10 -3.43
C LEU A 45 12.17 -1.97 -2.58
N ASN A 46 12.64 -0.74 -2.75
CA ASN A 46 12.23 0.43 -1.96
C ASN A 46 12.54 0.28 -0.45
N VAL A 47 13.70 -0.23 -0.11
CA VAL A 47 14.22 -0.34 1.26
C VAL A 47 15.45 0.55 1.41
N CYS A 48 15.54 1.28 2.51
CA CYS A 48 16.67 2.17 2.80
C CYS A 48 17.99 1.38 2.93
N PRO A 49 19.05 1.74 2.21
CA PRO A 49 20.32 1.03 2.31
C PRO A 49 21.06 1.24 3.66
N LYS A 50 20.64 2.22 4.47
CA LYS A 50 21.31 2.59 5.72
C LYS A 50 20.64 2.06 6.98
N CYS A 51 19.30 1.97 7.00
CA CYS A 51 18.55 1.60 8.22
C CYS A 51 17.43 0.60 7.97
N ASP A 52 17.35 0.05 6.75
CA ASP A 52 16.33 -0.91 6.32
C ASP A 52 14.88 -0.41 6.50
N HIS A 53 14.68 0.92 6.55
CA HIS A 53 13.34 1.50 6.53
C HIS A 53 12.64 1.15 5.20
N HIS A 54 11.43 0.62 5.27
CA HIS A 54 10.60 0.29 4.12
C HIS A 54 9.86 1.53 3.63
N PHE A 55 10.25 2.06 2.48
CA PHE A 55 9.53 3.16 1.83
C PHE A 55 8.20 2.67 1.24
N TYR A 56 7.33 3.60 0.90
CA TYR A 56 6.10 3.33 0.15
C TYR A 56 6.42 2.57 -1.15
N VAL A 57 5.52 1.66 -1.51
CA VAL A 57 5.53 0.90 -2.77
C VAL A 57 4.14 0.96 -3.37
N SER A 58 4.04 1.29 -4.65
CA SER A 58 2.78 1.28 -5.37
C SER A 58 2.22 -0.14 -5.53
N ALA A 59 0.91 -0.26 -5.77
CA ALA A 59 0.29 -1.55 -6.04
C ALA A 59 0.94 -2.26 -7.24
N LYS A 60 1.26 -1.53 -8.30
CA LYS A 60 1.94 -2.08 -9.49
C LYS A 60 3.33 -2.62 -9.18
N ASP A 61 4.12 -1.83 -8.44
CA ASP A 61 5.46 -2.28 -8.04
C ASP A 61 5.39 -3.47 -7.09
N ARG A 62 4.38 -3.51 -6.20
CA ARG A 62 4.19 -4.64 -5.29
C ARG A 62 3.85 -5.93 -6.03
N ILE A 63 3.01 -5.87 -7.05
CA ILE A 63 2.73 -6.99 -7.95
C ILE A 63 4.02 -7.47 -8.60
N ALA A 64 4.82 -6.57 -9.17
CA ALA A 64 6.11 -6.91 -9.80
C ALA A 64 7.14 -7.48 -8.81
N GLN A 65 7.11 -7.07 -7.53
CA GLN A 65 8.03 -7.58 -6.50
C GLN A 65 7.67 -8.99 -6.01
N VAL A 66 6.40 -9.36 -6.02
CA VAL A 66 5.90 -10.58 -5.39
C VAL A 66 5.53 -11.65 -6.40
N LEU A 67 4.88 -11.31 -7.49
CA LEU A 67 4.51 -12.29 -8.51
C LEU A 67 5.67 -12.59 -9.46
N ASP A 68 5.54 -13.68 -10.19
CA ASP A 68 6.43 -14.01 -11.29
C ASP A 68 6.15 -13.10 -12.47
N GLU A 69 7.20 -12.67 -13.16
CA GLU A 69 7.10 -11.69 -14.23
C GLU A 69 6.11 -12.15 -15.33
N GLY A 70 5.23 -11.24 -15.74
CA GLY A 70 4.26 -11.47 -16.82
C GLY A 70 3.10 -12.40 -16.48
N THR A 71 2.98 -12.87 -15.23
CA THR A 71 1.92 -13.84 -14.85
C THR A 71 0.67 -13.21 -14.27
N PHE A 72 0.66 -11.92 -13.99
CA PHE A 72 -0.50 -11.26 -13.40
C PHE A 72 -1.63 -11.06 -14.39
N GLU A 73 -2.76 -11.70 -14.15
CA GLU A 73 -4.02 -11.57 -14.88
C GLU A 73 -4.98 -10.71 -14.05
N PRO A 74 -5.17 -9.43 -14.39
CA PRO A 74 -5.98 -8.52 -13.58
C PRO A 74 -7.46 -8.87 -13.63
N MET A 75 -8.17 -8.62 -12.51
CA MET A 75 -9.61 -8.81 -12.36
C MET A 75 -10.29 -7.53 -11.89
N GLY A 76 -11.55 -7.33 -12.30
CA GLY A 76 -12.38 -6.22 -11.81
C GLY A 76 -11.94 -4.83 -12.29
N GLU A 77 -11.16 -4.73 -13.36
CA GLU A 77 -10.66 -3.45 -13.89
C GLU A 77 -11.77 -2.55 -14.44
N SER A 78 -12.91 -3.12 -14.82
CA SER A 78 -14.09 -2.37 -15.30
C SER A 78 -14.88 -1.69 -14.18
N LEU A 79 -14.70 -2.12 -12.93
CA LEU A 79 -15.39 -1.53 -11.79
C LEU A 79 -14.92 -0.09 -11.55
N ARG A 80 -15.88 0.80 -11.33
CA ARG A 80 -15.64 2.23 -11.07
C ARG A 80 -16.39 2.66 -9.83
N PRO A 81 -15.78 3.50 -8.98
CA PRO A 81 -16.49 4.10 -7.86
C PRO A 81 -17.56 5.08 -8.38
N VAL A 82 -18.68 5.11 -7.67
CA VAL A 82 -19.75 6.07 -7.87
C VAL A 82 -19.96 6.88 -6.61
N ASP A 83 -20.61 8.03 -6.71
CA ASP A 83 -20.93 8.92 -5.57
C ASP A 83 -22.45 8.95 -5.34
N PRO A 84 -23.05 7.90 -4.75
CA PRO A 84 -24.50 7.82 -4.56
C PRO A 84 -25.00 8.77 -3.46
N LEU A 85 -24.10 9.30 -2.63
CA LEU A 85 -24.42 10.21 -1.53
C LEU A 85 -24.21 11.68 -1.90
N GLU A 86 -23.68 11.96 -3.09
CA GLU A 86 -23.26 13.30 -3.51
C GLU A 86 -22.41 14.01 -2.44
N PHE A 87 -21.49 13.22 -1.85
CA PHE A 87 -20.69 13.66 -0.70
C PHE A 87 -19.81 14.84 -1.03
N SER A 88 -19.86 15.84 -0.18
CA SER A 88 -19.00 17.04 -0.28
C SER A 88 -18.52 17.46 1.11
N ASP A 89 -17.22 17.59 1.25
CA ASP A 89 -16.54 18.28 2.37
C ASP A 89 -15.95 19.60 1.86
N ARG A 90 -14.62 19.71 1.82
CA ARG A 90 -13.90 20.82 1.17
C ARG A 90 -13.88 20.68 -0.36
N ARG A 91 -14.21 19.51 -0.88
CA ARG A 91 -14.24 19.14 -2.28
C ARG A 91 -15.26 18.03 -2.51
N LYS A 92 -15.98 18.07 -3.64
CA LYS A 92 -16.90 16.99 -4.02
C LYS A 92 -16.15 15.67 -4.17
N TYR A 93 -16.75 14.57 -3.72
CA TYR A 93 -16.13 13.25 -3.82
C TYR A 93 -15.88 12.83 -5.26
N ALA A 94 -16.81 13.10 -6.18
CA ALA A 94 -16.63 12.87 -7.61
C ALA A 94 -15.35 13.54 -8.17
N ASP A 95 -15.10 14.82 -7.81
CA ASP A 95 -13.91 15.56 -8.24
C ASP A 95 -12.62 14.98 -7.62
N ARG A 96 -12.72 14.50 -6.36
CA ARG A 96 -11.61 13.82 -5.68
C ARG A 96 -11.25 12.54 -6.39
N LEU A 97 -12.23 11.72 -6.76
CA LEU A 97 -12.03 10.47 -7.51
C LEU A 97 -11.26 10.72 -8.82
N VAL A 98 -11.74 11.68 -9.63
CA VAL A 98 -11.07 12.04 -10.90
C VAL A 98 -9.63 12.49 -10.66
N GLY A 99 -9.39 13.31 -9.63
CA GLY A 99 -8.06 13.77 -9.27
C GLY A 99 -7.12 12.63 -8.84
N GLU A 100 -7.61 11.70 -8.02
CA GLU A 100 -6.83 10.56 -7.56
C GLU A 100 -6.54 9.56 -8.69
N GLN A 101 -7.51 9.28 -9.55
CA GLN A 101 -7.33 8.44 -10.73
C GLN A 101 -6.25 9.01 -11.67
N LYS A 102 -6.29 10.33 -11.91
CA LYS A 102 -5.27 11.01 -12.74
C LYS A 102 -3.90 10.98 -12.09
N ARG A 103 -3.82 11.16 -10.76
CA ARG A 103 -2.56 11.22 -10.02
C ARG A 103 -1.89 9.86 -9.88
N THR A 104 -2.67 8.79 -9.63
CA THR A 104 -2.15 7.45 -9.33
C THR A 104 -2.14 6.51 -10.53
N GLY A 105 -2.96 6.79 -11.55
CA GLY A 105 -3.21 5.88 -12.67
C GLY A 105 -3.99 4.62 -12.26
N LEU A 106 -4.58 4.61 -11.06
CA LEU A 106 -5.44 3.55 -10.55
C LEU A 106 -6.90 3.93 -10.72
N THR A 107 -7.78 2.97 -10.90
CA THR A 107 -9.22 3.19 -10.94
C THR A 107 -9.83 3.28 -9.55
N ASP A 108 -9.24 2.56 -8.58
CA ASP A 108 -9.56 2.62 -7.14
C ASP A 108 -8.38 2.04 -6.33
N ALA A 109 -8.48 2.05 -5.00
CA ALA A 109 -7.41 1.76 -4.04
C ALA A 109 -6.97 0.29 -3.97
N ALA A 110 -7.43 -0.60 -4.82
CA ALA A 110 -6.99 -1.99 -4.85
C ALA A 110 -6.79 -2.49 -6.28
N MET A 111 -5.80 -3.34 -6.47
CA MET A 111 -5.63 -4.20 -7.65
C MET A 111 -5.80 -5.65 -7.25
N THR A 112 -6.56 -6.40 -8.05
CA THR A 112 -6.88 -7.82 -7.81
C THR A 112 -6.67 -8.62 -9.08
N GLY A 113 -6.28 -9.87 -8.95
CA GLY A 113 -6.07 -10.75 -10.09
C GLY A 113 -5.54 -12.12 -9.68
N VAL A 114 -5.23 -12.95 -10.66
CA VAL A 114 -4.54 -14.22 -10.47
C VAL A 114 -3.12 -14.09 -11.01
N GLY A 115 -2.18 -14.80 -10.41
CA GLY A 115 -0.79 -14.78 -10.85
C GLY A 115 -0.03 -15.98 -10.31
N MET A 116 1.30 -15.95 -10.45
CA MET A 116 2.16 -17.03 -9.92
C MET A 116 3.18 -16.46 -8.93
N ILE A 117 3.45 -17.23 -7.88
CA ILE A 117 4.54 -16.99 -6.93
C ILE A 117 5.43 -18.23 -6.96
N ARG A 118 6.63 -18.13 -7.56
CA ARG A 118 7.53 -19.26 -7.77
C ARG A 118 6.81 -20.47 -8.37
N ALA A 119 6.10 -20.23 -9.48
CA ALA A 119 5.30 -21.19 -10.23
C ALA A 119 4.08 -21.78 -9.47
N ARG A 120 3.66 -21.20 -8.35
CA ARG A 120 2.42 -21.56 -7.65
C ARG A 120 1.34 -20.57 -8.03
N ARG A 121 0.23 -21.06 -8.59
CA ARG A 121 -0.89 -20.21 -8.98
C ARG A 121 -1.62 -19.71 -7.73
N VAL A 122 -1.85 -18.42 -7.64
CA VAL A 122 -2.45 -17.76 -6.47
C VAL A 122 -3.48 -16.72 -6.89
N ALA A 123 -4.50 -16.52 -6.06
CA ALA A 123 -5.34 -15.34 -6.10
C ALA A 123 -4.63 -14.23 -5.31
N PHE A 124 -4.44 -13.06 -5.93
CA PHE A 124 -3.59 -12.01 -5.40
C PHE A 124 -4.30 -10.65 -5.39
N ALA A 125 -4.24 -9.98 -4.26
CA ALA A 125 -4.71 -8.61 -4.12
C ALA A 125 -3.68 -7.73 -3.43
N VAL A 126 -3.69 -6.45 -3.78
CA VAL A 126 -2.91 -5.42 -3.10
C VAL A 126 -3.70 -4.12 -3.03
N THR A 127 -3.75 -3.50 -1.85
CA THR A 127 -4.27 -2.15 -1.69
C THR A 127 -3.17 -1.11 -1.83
N ASP A 128 -3.53 0.12 -2.21
CA ASP A 128 -2.57 1.20 -2.47
C ASP A 128 -2.93 2.45 -1.68
N SER A 129 -2.08 2.79 -0.71
CA SER A 129 -2.26 3.96 0.14
C SER A 129 -2.16 5.30 -0.60
N ALA A 130 -1.65 5.31 -1.82
CA ALA A 130 -1.64 6.53 -2.64
C ALA A 130 -3.05 6.92 -3.10
N PHE A 131 -3.97 5.98 -3.32
CA PHE A 131 -5.35 6.30 -3.72
C PHE A 131 -6.23 6.50 -2.48
N ILE A 132 -6.60 7.71 -2.16
CA ILE A 132 -7.42 8.11 -0.98
C ILE A 132 -6.96 7.35 0.29
N MET A 133 -5.67 7.37 0.58
CA MET A 133 -5.04 6.68 1.71
C MET A 133 -5.26 5.15 1.75
N GLY A 134 -5.56 4.52 0.62
CA GLY A 134 -5.86 3.09 0.56
C GLY A 134 -7.21 2.70 1.18
N SER A 135 -8.11 3.68 1.37
CA SER A 135 -9.39 3.44 2.04
C SER A 135 -10.31 2.50 1.28
N MET A 136 -10.98 1.62 2.01
CA MET A 136 -11.91 0.64 1.50
C MET A 136 -13.24 1.29 1.15
N GLY A 137 -13.52 1.46 -0.13
CA GLY A 137 -14.83 1.82 -0.69
C GLY A 137 -15.51 0.62 -1.33
N SER A 138 -16.66 0.85 -1.95
CA SER A 138 -17.49 -0.16 -2.61
C SER A 138 -16.71 -0.96 -3.67
N VAL A 139 -15.89 -0.29 -4.47
CA VAL A 139 -15.05 -0.95 -5.50
C VAL A 139 -13.99 -1.85 -4.88
N VAL A 140 -13.32 -1.41 -3.81
CA VAL A 140 -12.32 -2.25 -3.11
C VAL A 140 -12.99 -3.51 -2.57
N GLY A 141 -14.12 -3.35 -1.87
CA GLY A 141 -14.87 -4.48 -1.32
C GLY A 141 -15.34 -5.45 -2.40
N GLU A 142 -15.89 -4.94 -3.49
CA GLU A 142 -16.34 -5.77 -4.61
C GLU A 142 -15.20 -6.53 -5.28
N ARG A 143 -14.07 -5.86 -5.52
CA ARG A 143 -12.88 -6.50 -6.11
C ARG A 143 -12.35 -7.63 -5.24
N LEU A 144 -12.22 -7.38 -3.93
CA LEU A 144 -11.77 -8.41 -2.98
C LEU A 144 -12.75 -9.57 -2.92
N THR A 145 -14.07 -9.29 -2.83
CA THR A 145 -15.10 -10.33 -2.80
C THR A 145 -15.02 -11.23 -4.02
N ARG A 146 -15.00 -10.66 -5.23
CA ARG A 146 -14.89 -11.45 -6.49
C ARG A 146 -13.59 -12.25 -6.56
N LEU A 147 -12.49 -11.71 -6.06
CA LEU A 147 -11.23 -12.45 -6.01
C LEU A 147 -11.31 -13.63 -5.06
N ILE A 148 -11.93 -13.45 -3.89
CA ILE A 148 -12.11 -14.51 -2.88
C ILE A 148 -13.03 -15.60 -3.44
N GLU A 149 -14.15 -15.24 -4.07
CA GLU A 149 -15.03 -16.17 -4.75
C GLU A 149 -14.29 -16.95 -5.84
N ARG A 150 -13.50 -16.29 -6.65
CA ARG A 150 -12.64 -16.93 -7.65
C ARG A 150 -11.61 -17.87 -7.01
N ALA A 151 -11.01 -17.49 -5.89
CA ALA A 151 -10.07 -18.34 -5.16
C ALA A 151 -10.77 -19.59 -4.61
N THR A 152 -12.02 -19.46 -4.15
CA THR A 152 -12.85 -20.57 -3.70
C THR A 152 -13.14 -21.54 -4.84
N ASP A 153 -13.61 -21.03 -5.97
CA ASP A 153 -14.00 -21.83 -7.13
C ASP A 153 -12.82 -22.60 -7.75
N ASP A 154 -11.66 -21.94 -7.83
CA ASP A 154 -10.46 -22.53 -8.44
C ASP A 154 -9.56 -23.28 -7.43
N GLY A 155 -9.88 -23.26 -6.12
CA GLY A 155 -9.05 -23.87 -5.06
C GLY A 155 -7.68 -23.21 -4.91
N LEU A 156 -7.56 -21.91 -5.16
CA LEU A 156 -6.29 -21.18 -5.15
C LEU A 156 -5.96 -20.63 -3.76
N PRO A 157 -4.69 -20.66 -3.31
CA PRO A 157 -4.25 -19.88 -2.17
C PRO A 157 -4.53 -18.39 -2.41
N LEU A 158 -5.03 -17.70 -1.39
CA LEU A 158 -5.35 -16.28 -1.41
C LEU A 158 -4.27 -15.48 -0.70
N ILE A 159 -3.71 -14.47 -1.37
CA ILE A 159 -2.75 -13.55 -0.80
C ILE A 159 -3.29 -12.13 -0.91
N ILE A 160 -3.44 -11.43 0.22
CA ILE A 160 -3.83 -10.01 0.22
C ILE A 160 -2.75 -9.19 0.93
N ILE A 161 -2.16 -8.23 0.21
CA ILE A 161 -1.20 -7.28 0.76
C ILE A 161 -1.91 -5.97 1.05
N SER A 162 -1.99 -5.62 2.33
CA SER A 162 -2.69 -4.43 2.81
C SER A 162 -1.74 -3.25 2.98
N ALA A 163 -2.08 -2.12 2.35
CA ALA A 163 -1.44 -0.82 2.51
C ALA A 163 -2.52 0.25 2.59
N SER A 164 -3.12 0.43 3.77
CA SER A 164 -4.25 1.35 3.97
C SER A 164 -4.12 2.13 5.27
N GLY A 165 -3.99 3.44 5.16
CA GLY A 165 -4.06 4.35 6.30
C GLY A 165 -5.46 4.93 6.54
N GLY A 166 -6.39 4.73 5.59
CA GLY A 166 -7.71 5.37 5.56
C GLY A 166 -8.89 4.56 6.10
N GLY A 167 -8.70 3.26 6.36
CA GLY A 167 -9.78 2.39 6.84
C GLY A 167 -10.99 2.34 5.89
N ALA A 168 -12.22 2.37 6.42
CA ALA A 168 -13.45 2.50 5.62
C ALA A 168 -13.55 3.89 5.01
N ARG A 169 -13.93 3.98 3.72
CA ARG A 169 -13.99 5.24 2.97
C ARG A 169 -15.15 6.12 3.42
N MET A 170 -14.84 7.18 4.16
CA MET A 170 -15.81 8.10 4.74
C MET A 170 -16.78 8.69 3.70
N HIS A 171 -16.30 8.98 2.50
CA HIS A 171 -17.08 9.57 1.41
C HIS A 171 -18.24 8.69 0.92
N GLU A 172 -18.16 7.38 1.14
CA GLU A 172 -19.21 6.42 0.77
C GLU A 172 -20.08 6.02 1.96
N GLY A 173 -19.89 6.65 3.13
CA GLY A 173 -20.72 6.45 4.32
C GLY A 173 -20.89 4.98 4.71
N ILE A 174 -22.13 4.57 4.97
CA ILE A 174 -22.46 3.20 5.37
C ILE A 174 -22.09 2.14 4.31
N LEU A 175 -22.04 2.51 3.03
CA LEU A 175 -21.67 1.59 1.96
C LEU A 175 -20.23 1.08 2.12
N SER A 176 -19.33 1.93 2.59
CA SER A 176 -17.95 1.52 2.88
C SER A 176 -17.86 0.58 4.10
N LEU A 177 -18.66 0.79 5.12
CA LEU A 177 -18.72 -0.09 6.30
C LEU A 177 -19.27 -1.47 5.92
N MET A 178 -20.29 -1.53 5.06
CA MET A 178 -20.85 -2.80 4.59
C MET A 178 -19.87 -3.62 3.76
N GLN A 179 -18.83 -3.01 3.18
CA GLN A 179 -17.78 -3.77 2.50
C GLN A 179 -16.97 -4.64 3.47
N MET A 180 -16.75 -4.20 4.71
CA MET A 180 -16.09 -5.01 5.73
C MET A 180 -16.86 -6.31 5.97
N ALA A 181 -18.16 -6.23 6.20
CA ALA A 181 -19.03 -7.41 6.38
C ALA A 181 -19.04 -8.31 5.13
N LYS A 182 -19.17 -7.70 3.94
CA LYS A 182 -19.20 -8.41 2.66
C LYS A 182 -17.95 -9.24 2.42
N VAL A 183 -16.78 -8.64 2.58
CA VAL A 183 -15.48 -9.32 2.37
C VAL A 183 -15.27 -10.38 3.44
N SER A 184 -15.60 -10.11 4.72
CA SER A 184 -15.49 -11.10 5.79
C SER A 184 -16.41 -12.31 5.55
N ALA A 185 -17.63 -12.10 5.04
CA ALA A 185 -18.52 -13.20 4.68
C ALA A 185 -18.00 -14.05 3.50
N ALA A 186 -17.31 -13.41 2.53
CA ALA A 186 -16.66 -14.16 1.46
C ALA A 186 -15.47 -14.98 1.98
N LEU A 187 -14.66 -14.42 2.88
CA LEU A 187 -13.57 -15.13 3.53
C LEU A 187 -14.05 -16.30 4.38
N ALA A 188 -15.18 -16.16 5.10
CA ALA A 188 -15.76 -17.28 5.85
C ALA A 188 -16.13 -18.46 4.94
N ARG A 189 -16.73 -18.21 3.78
CA ARG A 189 -17.02 -19.27 2.79
C ARG A 189 -15.75 -19.88 2.20
N TYR A 190 -14.72 -19.06 2.01
CA TYR A 190 -13.41 -19.53 1.53
C TYR A 190 -12.72 -20.43 2.55
N ASP A 191 -12.77 -20.09 3.84
CA ASP A 191 -12.29 -20.92 4.95
C ASP A 191 -13.05 -22.23 5.03
N GLU A 192 -14.39 -22.22 4.98
CA GLU A 192 -15.24 -23.42 4.94
C GLU A 192 -14.90 -24.35 3.77
N SER A 193 -14.39 -23.82 2.65
CA SER A 193 -13.91 -24.63 1.50
C SER A 193 -12.51 -25.23 1.71
N GLY A 194 -11.86 -24.94 2.83
CA GLY A 194 -10.49 -25.34 3.15
C GLY A 194 -9.44 -24.51 2.41
N GLY A 195 -9.74 -23.26 2.07
CA GLY A 195 -8.81 -22.33 1.45
C GLY A 195 -7.65 -21.95 2.37
N LEU A 196 -6.56 -21.43 1.81
CA LEU A 196 -5.44 -20.85 2.57
C LEU A 196 -5.36 -19.36 2.32
N PHE A 197 -5.60 -18.55 3.32
CA PHE A 197 -5.46 -17.10 3.24
C PHE A 197 -4.20 -16.59 3.96
N ILE A 198 -3.27 -16.02 3.22
CA ILE A 198 -2.09 -15.34 3.75
C ILE A 198 -2.31 -13.82 3.67
N SER A 199 -2.48 -13.19 4.82
CA SER A 199 -2.57 -11.74 4.94
C SER A 199 -1.18 -11.13 5.15
N VAL A 200 -0.85 -10.09 4.39
CA VAL A 200 0.43 -9.37 4.51
C VAL A 200 0.15 -7.92 4.87
N LEU A 201 0.56 -7.51 6.06
CA LEU A 201 0.33 -6.18 6.60
C LEU A 201 1.54 -5.29 6.33
N THR A 202 1.33 -4.18 5.61
CA THR A 202 2.39 -3.21 5.32
C THR A 202 2.12 -1.86 5.99
N ASN A 203 3.09 -0.97 5.94
CA ASN A 203 2.99 0.35 6.58
C ASN A 203 2.29 1.39 5.66
N PRO A 204 1.14 1.96 6.10
CA PRO A 204 0.31 1.59 7.24
C PRO A 204 -0.80 0.58 6.89
N THR A 205 -1.32 -0.17 7.88
CA THR A 205 -2.56 -0.94 7.77
C THR A 205 -3.45 -0.60 8.96
N MET A 206 -4.48 0.23 8.72
CA MET A 206 -5.22 0.90 9.80
C MET A 206 -6.74 0.81 9.61
N GLY A 207 -7.46 1.12 10.69
CA GLY A 207 -8.91 1.34 10.68
C GLY A 207 -9.70 0.10 10.28
N GLY A 208 -10.76 0.31 9.49
CA GLY A 208 -11.65 -0.75 9.03
C GLY A 208 -10.96 -1.83 8.20
N VAL A 209 -9.84 -1.54 7.52
CA VAL A 209 -9.06 -2.56 6.81
C VAL A 209 -8.40 -3.51 7.81
N ALA A 210 -7.73 -2.97 8.84
CA ALA A 210 -7.13 -3.79 9.89
C ALA A 210 -8.21 -4.56 10.69
N ALA A 211 -9.36 -3.96 10.94
CA ALA A 211 -10.46 -4.58 11.69
C ALA A 211 -11.36 -5.53 10.86
N SER A 212 -11.01 -5.80 9.61
CA SER A 212 -11.75 -6.72 8.75
C SER A 212 -10.82 -7.72 8.06
N PHE A 213 -10.76 -7.74 6.75
CA PHE A 213 -10.05 -8.77 6.01
C PHE A 213 -8.56 -8.88 6.34
N ALA A 214 -7.89 -7.79 6.72
CA ALA A 214 -6.45 -7.81 6.98
C ALA A 214 -6.07 -8.64 8.21
N SER A 215 -6.98 -8.84 9.17
CA SER A 215 -6.76 -9.66 10.38
C SER A 215 -7.34 -11.08 10.30
N LEU A 216 -7.93 -11.45 9.17
CA LEU A 216 -8.63 -12.73 9.01
C LEU A 216 -7.80 -13.78 8.25
N GLY A 217 -6.48 -13.56 8.10
CA GLY A 217 -5.58 -14.54 7.49
C GLY A 217 -5.36 -15.75 8.37
N ASP A 218 -5.26 -16.95 7.78
CA ASP A 218 -4.75 -18.14 8.45
C ASP A 218 -3.30 -17.95 8.86
N LEU A 219 -2.55 -17.18 8.06
CA LEU A 219 -1.22 -16.70 8.36
C LEU A 219 -1.17 -15.17 8.15
N VAL A 220 -0.74 -14.46 9.18
CA VAL A 220 -0.62 -13.01 9.17
C VAL A 220 0.86 -12.62 9.19
N PHE A 221 1.37 -12.16 8.04
CA PHE A 221 2.72 -11.63 7.92
C PHE A 221 2.71 -10.11 8.03
N ALA A 222 3.77 -9.52 8.56
CA ALA A 222 3.92 -8.07 8.58
C ALA A 222 5.31 -7.64 8.07
N GLU A 223 5.38 -6.49 7.39
CA GLU A 223 6.67 -5.85 7.12
C GLU A 223 7.25 -5.25 8.41
N PRO A 224 8.59 -5.19 8.57
CA PRO A 224 9.22 -4.60 9.76
C PRO A 224 8.77 -3.16 10.00
N LYS A 225 8.52 -2.83 11.25
CA LYS A 225 8.13 -1.47 11.71
C LYS A 225 6.86 -0.93 11.03
N ALA A 226 6.01 -1.81 10.49
CA ALA A 226 4.74 -1.39 9.94
C ALA A 226 3.81 -0.91 11.06
N LEU A 227 3.13 0.22 10.83
CA LEU A 227 2.10 0.74 11.72
C LEU A 227 0.77 0.02 11.40
N ILE A 228 0.28 -0.75 12.35
CA ILE A 228 -0.89 -1.61 12.20
C ILE A 228 -1.82 -1.43 13.39
N GLY A 229 -3.09 -1.14 13.16
CA GLY A 229 -4.05 -0.98 14.26
C GLY A 229 -5.37 -0.39 13.80
N PHE A 230 -6.30 -0.20 14.73
CA PHE A 230 -7.61 0.38 14.40
C PHE A 230 -7.54 1.91 14.41
N ALA A 231 -7.38 2.53 15.55
CA ALA A 231 -7.24 3.99 15.65
C ALA A 231 -5.78 4.40 15.58
N GLY A 232 -5.46 5.35 14.71
CA GLY A 232 -4.09 5.87 14.60
C GLY A 232 -3.65 6.64 15.85
N PRO A 233 -2.33 6.74 16.14
CA PRO A 233 -1.80 7.42 17.33
C PRO A 233 -2.30 8.86 17.50
N ARG A 234 -2.46 9.59 16.38
CA ARG A 234 -3.00 10.97 16.41
C ARG A 234 -4.46 11.00 16.86
N THR A 235 -5.27 10.03 16.41
CA THR A 235 -6.68 9.93 16.77
C THR A 235 -6.82 9.57 18.24
N ILE A 236 -6.04 8.60 18.74
CA ILE A 236 -6.04 8.21 20.13
C ILE A 236 -5.69 9.40 21.03
N LYS A 237 -4.59 10.10 20.71
CA LYS A 237 -4.17 11.29 21.46
C LYS A 237 -5.25 12.38 21.46
N ALA A 238 -5.88 12.63 20.30
CA ALA A 238 -6.92 13.65 20.18
C ALA A 238 -8.24 13.29 20.90
N THR A 239 -8.56 11.98 21.02
CA THR A 239 -9.84 11.51 21.58
C THR A 239 -9.78 11.28 23.08
N ILE A 240 -8.74 10.59 23.57
CA ILE A 240 -8.62 10.20 24.98
C ILE A 240 -7.46 10.86 25.71
N GLY A 241 -6.66 11.69 25.02
CA GLY A 241 -5.64 12.53 25.64
C GLY A 241 -4.40 11.80 26.21
N ILE A 242 -4.26 10.49 25.95
CA ILE A 242 -3.12 9.71 26.43
C ILE A 242 -2.01 9.65 25.39
N GLU A 243 -0.77 9.56 25.85
CA GLU A 243 0.38 9.23 25.02
C GLU A 243 0.55 7.70 24.97
N LEU A 244 0.80 7.20 23.75
CA LEU A 244 0.98 5.77 23.55
C LEU A 244 2.39 5.35 23.98
N PRO A 245 2.56 4.13 24.49
CA PRO A 245 3.89 3.56 24.75
C PRO A 245 4.74 3.53 23.50
N GLU A 246 6.05 3.59 23.67
CA GLU A 246 6.99 3.42 22.55
C GLU A 246 6.78 2.05 21.90
N GLY A 247 6.78 2.04 20.55
CA GLY A 247 6.57 0.82 19.79
C GLY A 247 5.11 0.33 19.68
N PHE A 248 4.17 0.99 20.35
CA PHE A 248 2.75 0.60 20.26
C PHE A 248 2.24 0.60 18.82
N GLN A 249 1.48 -0.42 18.43
CA GLN A 249 0.95 -0.63 17.07
C GLN A 249 2.04 -0.88 16.00
N THR A 250 3.29 -1.15 16.36
CA THR A 250 4.28 -1.65 15.38
C THR A 250 4.08 -3.15 15.14
N SER A 251 4.57 -3.62 14.00
CA SER A 251 4.56 -5.07 13.69
C SER A 251 5.27 -5.90 14.75
N GLU A 252 6.34 -5.37 15.35
CA GLU A 252 7.09 -6.00 16.44
C GLU A 252 6.23 -6.16 17.71
N PHE A 253 5.53 -5.10 18.10
CA PHE A 253 4.58 -5.13 19.21
C PHE A 253 3.46 -6.16 18.97
N LEU A 254 2.93 -6.20 17.76
CA LEU A 254 1.85 -7.13 17.40
C LEU A 254 2.31 -8.59 17.32
N LEU A 255 3.56 -8.84 16.95
CA LEU A 255 4.17 -10.16 17.01
C LEU A 255 4.28 -10.66 18.46
N GLU A 256 4.75 -9.81 19.38
CA GLU A 256 4.86 -10.13 20.82
C GLU A 256 3.48 -10.42 21.44
N HIS A 257 2.42 -9.81 20.92
CA HIS A 257 1.04 -10.00 21.40
C HIS A 257 0.25 -11.07 20.62
N GLY A 258 0.88 -11.81 19.72
CA GLY A 258 0.26 -12.91 19.00
C GLY A 258 -0.74 -12.51 17.93
N TYR A 259 -0.72 -11.26 17.47
CA TYR A 259 -1.59 -10.78 16.37
C TYR A 259 -0.95 -10.99 14.99
N VAL A 260 0.36 -11.04 14.91
CA VAL A 260 1.15 -11.30 13.72
C VAL A 260 1.93 -12.58 13.92
N ASP A 261 1.91 -13.49 12.96
CA ASP A 261 2.65 -14.76 13.05
C ASP A 261 4.12 -14.58 12.72
N ARG A 262 4.42 -13.65 11.82
CA ARG A 262 5.80 -13.45 11.37
C ARG A 262 6.06 -12.05 10.81
N ILE A 263 7.22 -11.47 11.18
CA ILE A 263 7.75 -10.29 10.52
C ILE A 263 8.64 -10.73 9.36
N VAL A 264 8.31 -10.26 8.15
CA VAL A 264 8.98 -10.64 6.92
C VAL A 264 9.50 -9.41 6.19
N THR A 265 10.81 -9.36 5.98
CA THR A 265 11.40 -8.28 5.17
C THR A 265 10.96 -8.40 3.72
N ARG A 266 10.84 -7.28 3.04
CA ARG A 266 10.40 -7.20 1.64
C ARG A 266 11.22 -8.10 0.70
N LYS A 267 12.53 -8.19 0.93
CA LYS A 267 13.43 -9.06 0.19
C LYS A 267 13.03 -10.55 0.26
N ASN A 268 12.51 -10.97 1.41
CA ASN A 268 12.17 -12.36 1.67
C ASN A 268 10.70 -12.69 1.43
N LEU A 269 9.84 -11.68 1.23
CA LEU A 269 8.38 -11.83 1.21
C LEU A 269 7.92 -12.89 0.18
N LYS A 270 8.39 -12.78 -1.06
CA LYS A 270 8.06 -13.76 -2.12
C LYS A 270 8.41 -15.20 -1.73
N SER A 271 9.58 -15.40 -1.12
CA SER A 271 10.04 -16.74 -0.70
C SER A 271 9.29 -17.28 0.50
N GLU A 272 8.93 -16.41 1.46
CA GLU A 272 8.19 -16.84 2.64
C GLU A 272 6.74 -17.18 2.30
N ILE A 273 6.09 -16.43 1.43
CA ILE A 273 4.74 -16.77 0.93
C ILE A 273 4.77 -18.13 0.22
N ALA A 274 5.71 -18.34 -0.71
CA ALA A 274 5.82 -19.63 -1.42
C ALA A 274 6.06 -20.80 -0.45
N ARG A 275 6.91 -20.60 0.57
CA ARG A 275 7.18 -21.61 1.60
C ARG A 275 5.92 -21.92 2.42
N ALA A 276 5.15 -20.89 2.79
CA ALA A 276 3.92 -21.07 3.54
C ALA A 276 2.88 -21.89 2.74
N ILE A 277 2.74 -21.59 1.45
CA ILE A 277 1.87 -22.36 0.54
C ILE A 277 2.28 -23.83 0.54
N ASP A 278 3.59 -24.14 0.39
CA ASP A 278 4.08 -25.51 0.39
C ASP A 278 3.82 -26.24 1.72
N TYR A 279 4.07 -25.57 2.86
CA TYR A 279 3.84 -26.17 4.18
C TYR A 279 2.37 -26.45 4.47
N CYS A 280 1.46 -25.64 3.91
CA CYS A 280 0.02 -25.87 4.03
C CYS A 280 -0.53 -26.86 2.99
N GLY A 281 0.31 -27.42 2.11
CA GLY A 281 -0.07 -28.43 1.12
C GLY A 281 -0.97 -27.88 0.01
N LYS A 282 -0.81 -26.60 -0.37
CA LYS A 282 -1.62 -25.91 -1.36
C LYS A 282 -0.84 -25.60 -2.64
#